data_9f130481a8016ce13644718e5c15820f
#
_entry.id   9f130481a8016ce13644718e5c15820f
#
_cell.length_a   1.000
_cell.length_b   1.000
_cell.length_c   1.000
_cell.angle_alpha   90.00
_cell.angle_beta   90.00
_cell.angle_gamma   90.00
#
_symmetry.space_group_name_H-M   'P 1'
#
loop_
_entity.id
_entity.type
_entity.pdbx_description
1 polymer ?
#
loop_
_entity_poly.entity_id
_entity_poly.type
_entity_poly.pdbx_seq_one_letter_code
_entity_poly.pdbx_strand_id
1 'polypeptide(L)'
;MRQKFTSWTNATRVGIIFLLSFTIATAQQVVRITEPTAIDPAEVSIAINPKNPDNMIAASLQIGRPPGPRAGSYNYVTFDGGKTWTTVPTPNASKLVQGDDVVVFSSDGVAYHVHLSFEGIRQARPARAENGMIVNVSKDGGKTWTDGTPAINHVNTVTPFEDKPGIVVDNAPASRWKGNTYIAWTRFDVYGSANPEHRSQIYFTRSTDQGQTFSMPFRISDTGGDCVDSDNTVEGAVPAVGPNGEVYIVWAGPLGLVFDKSLDGGLSFGKDKVIGNLPGGWDFSIQGLERANGMPNTAVDLSNGPNKGTLYVNWIDARNGDLDVFLMSTRDGGETWSLPVRVNDDKLKNGKEQFFTWMSVDPLDGSVNIVFYDRRDSSGALTGLTFARSVDGGKTFVNRKIDVPPFAPNSNVFFGDYSGISAHGGRVVPVFMHFVEGKLVVSVALFKFKPGTQEIFP
;
A
#
# COMPACT_ATOMS: atom_id res chain seq x y z
N MET A 1 54.58 -74.94 -36.80
CA MET A 1 53.40 -74.60 -36.02
C MET A 1 53.76 -73.37 -35.16
N ARG A 2 53.31 -72.18 -35.49
CA ARG A 2 53.48 -70.96 -34.68
C ARG A 2 52.13 -70.29 -34.60
N GLN A 3 51.51 -70.27 -33.43
CA GLN A 3 50.29 -69.52 -33.15
C GLN A 3 50.63 -68.04 -32.93
N LYS A 4 49.88 -67.17 -33.63
CA LYS A 4 49.89 -65.73 -33.43
C LYS A 4 48.83 -65.36 -32.35
N PHE A 5 49.23 -64.74 -31.25
CA PHE A 5 48.33 -64.07 -30.34
C PHE A 5 48.04 -62.65 -30.87
N THR A 6 46.77 -62.31 -31.00
CA THR A 6 46.30 -60.96 -31.29
C THR A 6 45.81 -60.38 -29.94
N SER A 7 46.45 -59.30 -29.48
CA SER A 7 46.02 -58.52 -28.29
C SER A 7 44.95 -57.52 -28.67
N TRP A 8 43.81 -57.55 -27.98
CA TRP A 8 42.79 -56.55 -28.03
C TRP A 8 43.05 -55.52 -26.91
N THR A 9 43.31 -54.25 -27.29
CA THR A 9 43.36 -53.13 -26.35
C THR A 9 41.97 -52.50 -26.25
N ASN A 10 41.33 -52.67 -25.08
CA ASN A 10 40.11 -51.96 -24.74
C ASN A 10 40.44 -50.49 -24.38
N ALA A 11 40.06 -49.54 -25.26
CA ALA A 11 40.10 -48.13 -24.94
C ALA A 11 38.78 -47.72 -24.22
N THR A 12 38.89 -47.53 -22.90
CA THR A 12 37.80 -46.99 -22.09
C THR A 12 37.66 -45.49 -22.37
N ARG A 13 36.61 -45.08 -23.05
CA ARG A 13 36.25 -43.65 -23.21
C ARG A 13 35.63 -43.18 -21.93
N VAL A 14 36.34 -42.38 -21.13
CA VAL A 14 35.76 -41.60 -20.03
C VAL A 14 35.04 -40.39 -20.61
N GLY A 15 33.70 -40.44 -20.62
CA GLY A 15 32.87 -39.29 -20.95
C GLY A 15 32.83 -38.34 -19.76
N ILE A 16 33.47 -37.20 -19.87
CA ILE A 16 33.31 -36.10 -18.92
C ILE A 16 31.96 -35.43 -19.18
N ILE A 17 30.97 -35.70 -18.31
CA ILE A 17 29.68 -34.98 -18.33
C ILE A 17 29.95 -33.63 -17.60
N PHE A 18 30.01 -32.55 -18.38
CA PHE A 18 29.91 -31.21 -17.84
C PHE A 18 28.46 -30.97 -17.37
N LEU A 19 28.23 -31.08 -16.07
CA LEU A 19 27.03 -30.54 -15.42
C LEU A 19 27.13 -29.01 -15.50
N LEU A 20 26.50 -28.40 -16.49
CA LEU A 20 26.17 -26.99 -16.48
C LEU A 20 25.14 -26.77 -15.38
N SER A 21 25.60 -26.36 -14.21
CA SER A 21 24.73 -25.77 -13.18
C SER A 21 24.19 -24.45 -13.74
N PHE A 22 22.98 -24.50 -14.30
CA PHE A 22 22.19 -23.30 -14.49
C PHE A 22 21.85 -22.76 -13.09
N THR A 23 22.58 -21.78 -12.63
CA THR A 23 22.07 -20.89 -11.59
C THR A 23 20.88 -20.20 -12.21
N ILE A 24 19.69 -20.60 -11.79
CA ILE A 24 18.47 -19.83 -12.03
C ILE A 24 18.71 -18.52 -11.31
N ALA A 25 19.08 -17.48 -12.05
CA ALA A 25 19.12 -16.13 -11.52
C ALA A 25 17.72 -15.88 -10.93
N THR A 26 17.66 -15.63 -9.63
CA THR A 26 16.41 -15.26 -8.97
C THR A 26 15.94 -13.97 -9.63
N ALA A 27 14.82 -14.04 -10.32
CA ALA A 27 14.29 -12.95 -11.14
C ALA A 27 13.68 -11.82 -10.29
N GLN A 28 14.00 -11.74 -9.01
CA GLN A 28 13.67 -10.67 -8.10
C GLN A 28 14.93 -10.22 -7.36
N GLN A 29 15.03 -8.93 -7.12
CA GLN A 29 16.07 -8.34 -6.28
C GLN A 29 15.40 -7.66 -5.08
N VAL A 30 15.82 -8.00 -3.86
CA VAL A 30 15.42 -7.27 -2.65
C VAL A 30 16.50 -6.24 -2.34
N VAL A 31 16.09 -4.99 -2.17
CA VAL A 31 16.96 -3.87 -1.82
C VAL A 31 16.49 -3.26 -0.51
N ARG A 32 17.39 -3.23 0.49
CA ARG A 32 17.13 -2.54 1.75
C ARG A 32 17.29 -1.04 1.55
N ILE A 33 16.29 -0.27 1.97
CA ILE A 33 16.27 1.20 1.84
C ILE A 33 16.82 1.87 3.09
N THR A 34 16.47 1.36 4.28
CA THR A 34 16.92 1.94 5.56
C THR A 34 17.87 1.01 6.30
N GLU A 35 18.79 1.59 7.07
CA GLU A 35 19.69 0.83 7.93
C GLU A 35 18.98 0.42 9.25
N PRO A 36 19.38 -0.71 9.88
CA PRO A 36 18.83 -1.14 11.16
C PRO A 36 19.35 -0.24 12.29
N THR A 37 18.60 0.78 12.64
CA THR A 37 18.95 1.78 13.67
C THR A 37 18.02 1.69 14.88
N ALA A 38 18.11 2.64 15.80
CA ALA A 38 17.18 2.79 16.91
C ALA A 38 15.91 3.58 16.53
N ILE A 39 15.78 3.99 15.27
CA ILE A 39 14.61 4.67 14.73
C ILE A 39 13.81 3.61 13.95
N ASP A 40 12.57 3.41 14.34
CA ASP A 40 11.70 2.39 13.74
C ASP A 40 10.88 3.01 12.60
N PRO A 41 11.10 2.63 11.32
CA PRO A 41 10.24 3.05 10.22
C PRO A 41 8.92 2.25 10.24
N ALA A 42 7.80 2.91 9.96
CA ALA A 42 6.49 2.30 9.87
C ALA A 42 5.65 2.94 8.75
N GLU A 43 4.56 2.28 8.35
CA GLU A 43 3.57 2.86 7.43
C GLU A 43 4.17 3.32 6.10
N VAL A 44 4.55 2.34 5.30
CA VAL A 44 5.27 2.59 4.04
C VAL A 44 4.32 2.76 2.86
N SER A 45 4.64 3.69 1.98
CA SER A 45 4.01 3.82 0.66
C SER A 45 5.08 3.94 -0.44
N ILE A 46 4.69 3.69 -1.71
CA ILE A 46 5.59 3.79 -2.85
C ILE A 46 4.84 4.21 -4.12
N ALA A 47 5.48 5.02 -4.95
CA ALA A 47 4.98 5.39 -6.26
C ALA A 47 6.10 5.34 -7.31
N ILE A 48 5.79 4.81 -8.49
CA ILE A 48 6.64 4.84 -9.69
C ILE A 48 6.26 6.07 -10.51
N ASN A 49 7.24 6.86 -10.92
CA ASN A 49 7.03 8.00 -11.81
C ASN A 49 6.65 7.50 -13.23
N PRO A 50 5.41 7.74 -13.71
CA PRO A 50 5.00 7.22 -15.00
C PRO A 50 5.75 7.84 -16.18
N LYS A 51 6.35 9.03 -15.99
CA LYS A 51 7.15 9.72 -17.01
C LYS A 51 8.59 9.21 -17.06
N ASN A 52 9.09 8.68 -15.96
CA ASN A 52 10.43 8.09 -15.83
C ASN A 52 10.37 6.91 -14.85
N PRO A 53 10.08 5.69 -15.27
CA PRO A 53 9.93 4.55 -14.35
C PRO A 53 11.19 4.13 -13.59
N ASP A 54 12.37 4.69 -13.92
CA ASP A 54 13.58 4.52 -13.11
C ASP A 54 13.60 5.46 -11.89
N ASN A 55 12.77 6.49 -11.89
CA ASN A 55 12.50 7.33 -10.72
C ASN A 55 11.30 6.78 -9.94
N MET A 56 11.52 6.53 -8.66
CA MET A 56 10.50 6.11 -7.71
C MET A 56 10.69 6.84 -6.39
N ILE A 57 9.60 7.00 -5.66
CA ILE A 57 9.60 7.55 -4.30
C ILE A 57 8.90 6.54 -3.41
N ALA A 58 9.56 6.12 -2.33
CA ALA A 58 8.93 5.50 -1.19
C ALA A 58 8.88 6.49 -0.03
N ALA A 59 7.92 6.34 0.87
CA ALA A 59 7.82 7.15 2.08
C ALA A 59 7.56 6.27 3.30
N SER A 60 7.94 6.76 4.47
CA SER A 60 7.57 6.15 5.75
C SER A 60 7.60 7.17 6.88
N LEU A 61 6.76 6.96 7.86
CA LEU A 61 6.92 7.47 9.21
C LEU A 61 8.21 6.87 9.81
N GLN A 62 9.00 7.67 10.54
CA GLN A 62 10.10 7.18 11.37
C GLN A 62 9.85 7.58 12.82
N ILE A 63 9.73 6.59 13.71
CA ILE A 63 9.43 6.78 15.12
C ILE A 63 10.74 6.80 15.90
N GLY A 64 11.15 8.01 16.34
CA GLY A 64 12.26 8.18 17.26
C GLY A 64 11.83 7.93 18.70
N ARG A 65 12.76 7.42 19.54
CA ARG A 65 12.54 7.23 20.97
C ARG A 65 13.26 8.32 21.77
N PRO A 66 12.64 8.93 22.79
CA PRO A 66 13.35 9.86 23.67
C PRO A 66 14.64 9.25 24.27
N PRO A 67 15.76 10.00 24.32
CA PRO A 67 15.91 11.41 23.99
C PRO A 67 16.11 11.72 22.49
N GLY A 68 15.83 10.77 21.58
CA GLY A 68 15.98 10.94 20.15
C GLY A 68 14.95 11.90 19.51
N PRO A 69 15.00 12.09 18.17
CA PRO A 69 14.07 12.93 17.45
C PRO A 69 12.62 12.41 17.57
N ARG A 70 11.66 13.34 17.50
CA ARG A 70 10.24 12.98 17.38
C ARG A 70 9.97 12.24 16.08
N ALA A 71 8.80 11.57 16.01
CA ALA A 71 8.34 10.98 14.77
C ALA A 71 8.26 12.00 13.63
N GLY A 72 8.75 11.63 12.47
CA GLY A 72 8.76 12.47 11.26
C GLY A 72 8.69 11.63 10.01
N SER A 73 8.20 12.24 8.95
CA SER A 73 8.04 11.63 7.64
C SER A 73 9.32 11.76 6.79
N TYR A 74 9.64 10.69 6.07
CA TYR A 74 10.82 10.65 5.20
C TYR A 74 10.45 10.09 3.84
N ASN A 75 11.04 10.68 2.81
CA ASN A 75 10.99 10.15 1.46
C ASN A 75 12.31 9.43 1.14
N TYR A 76 12.22 8.36 0.41
CA TYR A 76 13.35 7.62 -0.16
C TYR A 76 13.22 7.67 -1.66
N VAL A 77 14.23 8.20 -2.33
CA VAL A 77 14.18 8.52 -3.75
C VAL A 77 15.22 7.75 -4.52
N THR A 78 14.82 7.15 -5.64
CA THR A 78 15.74 6.50 -6.58
C THR A 78 15.57 7.06 -7.98
N PHE A 79 16.64 6.99 -8.80
CA PHE A 79 16.66 7.34 -10.23
C PHE A 79 17.30 6.25 -11.10
N ASP A 80 17.57 5.08 -10.51
CA ASP A 80 18.26 3.96 -11.18
C ASP A 80 17.43 2.67 -11.18
N GLY A 81 16.11 2.82 -11.02
CA GLY A 81 15.18 1.68 -11.02
C GLY A 81 15.12 0.93 -9.70
N GLY A 82 15.49 1.58 -8.59
CA GLY A 82 15.40 1.04 -7.24
C GLY A 82 16.66 0.35 -6.74
N LYS A 83 17.78 0.45 -7.47
CA LYS A 83 19.06 -0.15 -7.06
C LYS A 83 19.72 0.60 -5.92
N THR A 84 19.63 1.94 -5.94
CA THR A 84 20.12 2.81 -4.87
C THR A 84 19.05 3.82 -4.47
N TRP A 85 19.05 4.21 -3.19
CA TRP A 85 18.06 5.11 -2.62
C TRP A 85 18.74 6.21 -1.80
N THR A 86 18.20 7.43 -1.91
CA THR A 86 18.61 8.59 -1.14
C THR A 86 17.47 9.00 -0.21
N THR A 87 17.77 9.18 1.07
CA THR A 87 16.79 9.66 2.06
C THR A 87 16.66 11.18 1.96
N VAL A 88 15.42 11.64 1.83
CA VAL A 88 15.06 13.06 1.77
C VAL A 88 14.00 13.33 2.86
N PRO A 89 14.32 14.10 3.92
CA PRO A 89 13.32 14.44 4.93
C PRO A 89 12.16 15.20 4.32
N THR A 90 10.92 14.87 4.74
CA THR A 90 9.75 15.65 4.38
C THR A 90 9.79 17.00 5.11
N PRO A 91 9.59 18.15 4.44
CA PRO A 91 9.57 19.44 5.10
C PRO A 91 8.54 19.48 6.23
N ASN A 92 8.95 20.05 7.37
CA ASN A 92 8.14 20.15 8.60
C ASN A 92 8.34 21.53 9.24
N ALA A 93 7.82 22.55 8.58
CA ALA A 93 7.95 23.94 9.05
C ALA A 93 7.29 24.15 10.41
N SER A 94 6.21 23.44 10.69
CA SER A 94 5.47 23.52 11.97
C SER A 94 6.15 22.77 13.10
N LYS A 95 7.10 21.85 12.83
CA LYS A 95 7.78 20.98 13.79
C LYS A 95 6.85 20.10 14.61
N LEU A 96 5.73 19.71 14.02
CA LEU A 96 4.77 18.76 14.58
C LEU A 96 5.24 17.31 14.34
N VAL A 97 4.60 16.35 14.98
CA VAL A 97 4.71 14.94 14.64
C VAL A 97 4.10 14.75 13.25
N GLN A 98 4.76 13.97 12.40
CA GLN A 98 4.25 13.58 11.09
C GLN A 98 4.02 12.07 11.07
N GLY A 99 3.09 11.59 10.26
CA GLY A 99 2.77 10.16 10.09
C GLY A 99 1.78 9.91 8.96
N ASP A 100 1.41 8.66 8.75
CA ASP A 100 0.46 8.20 7.72
C ASP A 100 0.84 8.65 6.30
N ASP A 101 2.05 8.30 5.91
CA ASP A 101 2.68 8.79 4.70
C ASP A 101 2.14 8.12 3.44
N VAL A 102 1.57 8.88 2.50
CA VAL A 102 1.16 8.36 1.19
C VAL A 102 1.74 9.21 0.07
N VAL A 103 2.45 8.55 -0.87
CA VAL A 103 3.05 9.20 -2.05
C VAL A 103 2.39 8.73 -3.34
N VAL A 104 2.17 9.67 -4.26
CA VAL A 104 1.65 9.40 -5.61
C VAL A 104 2.33 10.29 -6.65
N PHE A 105 2.29 9.86 -7.91
CA PHE A 105 2.70 10.67 -9.04
C PHE A 105 1.54 11.03 -9.95
N SER A 106 1.55 12.25 -10.49
CA SER A 106 0.75 12.59 -11.68
C SER A 106 1.38 11.98 -12.93
N SER A 107 0.59 11.88 -14.01
CA SER A 107 1.08 11.45 -15.33
C SER A 107 2.15 12.38 -15.89
N ASP A 108 2.26 13.62 -15.39
CA ASP A 108 3.28 14.59 -15.78
C ASP A 108 4.57 14.51 -14.96
N GLY A 109 4.64 13.56 -13.99
CA GLY A 109 5.81 13.35 -13.17
C GLY A 109 5.92 14.28 -11.96
N VAL A 110 4.86 14.98 -11.59
CA VAL A 110 4.76 15.72 -10.32
C VAL A 110 4.42 14.72 -9.22
N ALA A 111 5.21 14.72 -8.15
CA ALA A 111 4.97 13.89 -6.98
C ALA A 111 4.21 14.67 -5.90
N TYR A 112 3.33 13.97 -5.21
CA TYR A 112 2.58 14.46 -4.06
C TYR A 112 2.83 13.52 -2.89
N HIS A 113 3.07 14.10 -1.71
CA HIS A 113 3.19 13.39 -0.46
C HIS A 113 2.19 13.99 0.53
N VAL A 114 1.17 13.24 0.88
CA VAL A 114 0.24 13.60 1.97
C VAL A 114 0.67 12.89 3.24
N HIS A 115 0.57 13.60 4.36
CA HIS A 115 0.85 13.04 5.68
C HIS A 115 0.03 13.77 6.75
N LEU A 116 -0.15 13.13 7.90
CA LEU A 116 -0.63 13.78 9.11
C LEU A 116 0.43 14.73 9.65
N SER A 117 -0.04 15.78 10.33
CA SER A 117 0.80 16.70 11.08
C SER A 117 0.06 17.08 12.37
N PHE A 118 0.53 16.60 13.53
CA PHE A 118 -0.23 16.73 14.76
C PHE A 118 0.63 16.87 16.02
N GLU A 119 0.03 17.40 17.09
CA GLU A 119 0.59 17.38 18.44
C GLU A 119 -0.53 17.46 19.49
N GLY A 120 -0.29 16.87 20.65
CA GLY A 120 -1.16 16.98 21.80
C GLY A 120 -2.31 15.97 21.87
N ILE A 121 -2.40 15.06 20.89
CA ILE A 121 -3.38 13.97 20.93
C ILE A 121 -3.16 13.09 22.17
N ARG A 122 -4.25 12.62 22.79
CA ARG A 122 -4.24 11.79 24.00
C ARG A 122 -3.59 12.46 25.23
N GLN A 123 -3.34 13.76 25.18
CA GLN A 123 -2.82 14.54 26.31
C GLN A 123 -3.94 15.35 26.97
N ALA A 124 -4.11 15.22 28.28
CA ALA A 124 -5.16 15.93 29.01
C ALA A 124 -4.96 17.48 29.01
N ARG A 125 -3.70 17.94 28.97
CA ARG A 125 -3.33 19.36 28.91
C ARG A 125 -2.08 19.53 28.03
N PRO A 126 -2.23 19.46 26.70
CA PRO A 126 -1.09 19.61 25.82
C PRO A 126 -0.55 21.05 25.84
N ALA A 127 0.76 21.19 25.79
CA ALA A 127 1.41 22.50 25.62
C ALA A 127 1.11 23.11 24.24
N ARG A 128 0.84 22.24 23.25
CA ARG A 128 0.41 22.58 21.91
C ARG A 128 -0.66 21.56 21.49
N ALA A 129 -1.75 22.03 20.95
CA ALA A 129 -2.82 21.21 20.39
C ALA A 129 -3.00 21.62 18.92
N GLU A 130 -2.71 20.71 17.99
CA GLU A 130 -2.83 20.97 16.56
C GLU A 130 -2.94 19.64 15.83
N ASN A 131 -3.73 19.59 14.76
CA ASN A 131 -3.75 18.45 13.86
C ASN A 131 -4.24 18.86 12.47
N GLY A 132 -3.80 18.12 11.46
CA GLY A 132 -4.21 18.36 10.09
C GLY A 132 -3.51 17.42 9.10
N MET A 133 -3.83 17.59 7.84
CA MET A 133 -3.21 16.89 6.73
C MET A 133 -2.48 17.89 5.85
N ILE A 134 -1.21 17.62 5.60
CA ILE A 134 -0.33 18.46 4.79
C ILE A 134 0.03 17.72 3.52
N VAL A 135 0.07 18.45 2.41
CA VAL A 135 0.51 17.92 1.10
C VAL A 135 1.76 18.66 0.65
N ASN A 136 2.86 17.94 0.56
CA ASN A 136 4.10 18.42 -0.04
C ASN A 136 4.13 18.04 -1.53
N VAL A 137 4.64 18.91 -2.37
CA VAL A 137 4.73 18.70 -3.83
C VAL A 137 6.17 18.76 -4.29
N SER A 138 6.56 17.81 -5.15
CA SER A 138 7.87 17.78 -5.80
C SER A 138 7.70 17.77 -7.32
N LYS A 139 8.49 18.61 -8.01
CA LYS A 139 8.51 18.71 -9.48
C LYS A 139 9.81 18.15 -10.09
N ASP A 140 10.69 17.63 -9.26
CA ASP A 140 12.03 17.13 -9.66
C ASP A 140 12.24 15.65 -9.31
N GLY A 141 11.14 14.91 -9.15
CA GLY A 141 11.15 13.49 -8.87
C GLY A 141 11.48 13.14 -7.42
N GLY A 142 11.20 14.04 -6.47
CA GLY A 142 11.38 13.82 -5.04
C GLY A 142 12.69 14.35 -4.47
N LYS A 143 13.52 15.03 -5.27
CA LYS A 143 14.79 15.60 -4.77
C LYS A 143 14.53 16.78 -3.83
N THR A 144 13.55 17.61 -4.18
CA THR A 144 13.11 18.74 -3.35
C THR A 144 11.59 18.76 -3.24
N TRP A 145 11.10 19.30 -2.14
CA TRP A 145 9.68 19.36 -1.81
C TRP A 145 9.30 20.77 -1.36
N THR A 146 8.04 21.17 -1.61
CA THR A 146 7.46 22.38 -1.04
C THR A 146 7.35 22.27 0.48
N ASP A 147 7.17 23.39 1.19
CA ASP A 147 6.94 23.41 2.65
C ASP A 147 5.62 22.75 3.07
N GLY A 148 4.76 22.42 2.10
CA GLY A 148 3.49 21.78 2.30
C GLY A 148 2.31 22.73 2.34
N THR A 149 1.21 22.30 1.69
CA THR A 149 -0.08 22.99 1.70
C THR A 149 -1.04 22.23 2.59
N PRO A 150 -1.71 22.86 3.56
CA PRO A 150 -2.74 22.19 4.34
C PRO A 150 -3.93 21.80 3.45
N ALA A 151 -4.25 20.50 3.38
CA ALA A 151 -5.55 20.02 2.91
C ALA A 151 -6.63 20.33 3.95
N ILE A 152 -6.26 20.23 5.22
CA ILE A 152 -6.99 20.71 6.39
C ILE A 152 -6.02 20.96 7.53
N ASN A 153 -6.31 21.95 8.38
CA ASN A 153 -5.54 22.19 9.60
C ASN A 153 -6.42 22.75 10.72
N HIS A 154 -6.27 22.21 11.91
CA HIS A 154 -6.91 22.63 13.14
C HIS A 154 -5.86 23.18 14.12
N VAL A 155 -5.90 24.47 14.35
CA VAL A 155 -4.96 25.17 15.24
C VAL A 155 -5.59 25.31 16.63
N ASN A 156 -4.80 25.07 17.70
CA ASN A 156 -5.19 25.13 19.10
C ASN A 156 -6.24 24.08 19.51
N THR A 157 -6.39 23.00 18.74
CA THR A 157 -7.28 21.88 19.09
C THR A 157 -6.79 20.58 18.48
N VAL A 158 -7.13 19.47 19.13
CA VAL A 158 -7.00 18.11 18.58
C VAL A 158 -8.36 17.47 18.31
N THR A 159 -9.43 18.25 18.35
CA THR A 159 -10.79 17.82 18.07
C THR A 159 -11.46 18.78 17.08
N PRO A 160 -11.99 18.29 15.95
CA PRO A 160 -11.92 16.90 15.49
C PRO A 160 -10.48 16.48 15.19
N PHE A 161 -10.23 15.16 15.14
CA PHE A 161 -8.96 14.58 14.73
C PHE A 161 -9.08 13.99 13.32
N GLU A 162 -8.11 14.28 12.47
CA GLU A 162 -8.02 13.79 11.12
C GLU A 162 -7.02 12.65 11.06
N ASP A 163 -7.35 11.52 10.37
CA ASP A 163 -6.55 10.29 10.39
C ASP A 163 -6.60 9.53 9.06
N LYS A 164 -5.58 8.77 8.76
CA LYS A 164 -5.43 7.84 7.61
C LYS A 164 -5.83 8.42 6.25
N PRO A 165 -5.05 9.37 5.69
CA PRO A 165 -5.32 9.93 4.38
C PRO A 165 -5.03 8.91 3.26
N GLY A 166 -5.95 8.80 2.32
CA GLY A 166 -5.70 8.23 0.99
C GLY A 166 -5.64 9.34 -0.05
N ILE A 167 -4.68 9.29 -0.98
CA ILE A 167 -4.54 10.28 -2.04
C ILE A 167 -4.45 9.61 -3.42
N VAL A 168 -5.07 10.23 -4.42
CA VAL A 168 -4.94 9.83 -5.83
C VAL A 168 -4.89 11.07 -6.72
N VAL A 169 -4.17 10.97 -7.84
CA VAL A 169 -4.20 11.96 -8.93
C VAL A 169 -5.03 11.41 -10.09
N ASP A 170 -5.86 12.22 -10.68
CA ASP A 170 -6.55 11.86 -11.92
C ASP A 170 -5.55 11.78 -13.07
N ASN A 171 -5.09 10.57 -13.32
CA ASN A 171 -4.17 10.23 -14.39
C ASN A 171 -4.89 9.66 -15.63
N ALA A 172 -6.22 9.62 -15.63
CA ALA A 172 -7.02 9.08 -16.74
C ALA A 172 -6.89 9.97 -17.98
N PRO A 173 -6.40 9.44 -19.13
CA PRO A 173 -6.12 10.27 -20.30
C PRO A 173 -7.37 10.97 -20.89
N ALA A 174 -8.56 10.36 -20.75
CA ALA A 174 -9.82 10.87 -21.27
C ALA A 174 -10.60 11.72 -20.25
N SER A 175 -10.14 11.83 -19.02
CA SER A 175 -10.82 12.63 -18.00
C SER A 175 -10.72 14.13 -18.29
N ARG A 176 -11.84 14.81 -18.14
CA ARG A 176 -11.88 16.29 -18.17
C ARG A 176 -11.31 16.93 -16.90
N TRP A 177 -11.09 16.14 -15.85
CA TRP A 177 -10.51 16.56 -14.57
C TRP A 177 -9.07 16.07 -14.40
N LYS A 178 -8.45 15.63 -15.49
CA LYS A 178 -7.07 15.16 -15.49
C LYS A 178 -6.14 16.14 -14.79
N GLY A 179 -5.33 15.64 -13.87
CA GLY A 179 -4.41 16.42 -13.04
C GLY A 179 -5.00 16.89 -11.71
N ASN A 180 -6.31 16.73 -11.48
CA ASN A 180 -6.89 16.96 -10.17
C ASN A 180 -6.33 15.94 -9.16
N THR A 181 -6.19 16.38 -7.92
CA THR A 181 -5.78 15.54 -6.80
C THR A 181 -6.94 15.40 -5.83
N TYR A 182 -7.20 14.19 -5.36
CA TYR A 182 -8.29 13.83 -4.48
C TYR A 182 -7.76 13.17 -3.22
N ILE A 183 -8.26 13.60 -2.06
CA ILE A 183 -7.88 13.07 -0.75
C ILE A 183 -9.14 12.67 0.00
N ALA A 184 -9.17 11.44 0.54
CA ALA A 184 -10.19 10.96 1.44
C ALA A 184 -9.53 10.48 2.73
N TRP A 185 -10.22 10.62 3.88
CA TRP A 185 -9.67 10.26 5.18
C TRP A 185 -10.76 10.03 6.22
N THR A 186 -10.39 9.51 7.38
CA THR A 186 -11.24 9.40 8.55
C THR A 186 -11.14 10.65 9.41
N ARG A 187 -12.27 11.22 9.78
CA ARG A 187 -12.39 12.25 10.82
C ARG A 187 -13.04 11.65 12.04
N PHE A 188 -12.41 11.83 13.18
CA PHE A 188 -12.98 11.52 14.49
C PHE A 188 -13.46 12.80 15.17
N ASP A 189 -14.70 12.84 15.63
CA ASP A 189 -15.16 13.95 16.47
C ASP A 189 -14.28 14.09 17.72
N VAL A 190 -13.98 12.96 18.38
CA VAL A 190 -13.01 12.85 19.48
C VAL A 190 -12.31 11.50 19.41
N TYR A 191 -11.06 11.44 18.99
CA TYR A 191 -10.29 10.20 18.83
C TYR A 191 -10.18 9.40 20.13
N GLY A 192 -10.48 8.10 20.06
CA GLY A 192 -10.46 7.17 21.18
C GLY A 192 -11.64 7.30 22.15
N SER A 193 -12.68 8.08 21.80
CA SER A 193 -13.86 8.29 22.66
C SER A 193 -14.87 7.14 22.53
N ALA A 194 -15.29 6.62 23.69
CA ALA A 194 -16.40 5.67 23.79
C ALA A 194 -17.79 6.35 23.93
N ASN A 195 -17.86 7.69 23.86
CA ASN A 195 -19.15 8.40 23.91
C ASN A 195 -19.93 8.12 22.61
N PRO A 196 -21.16 7.57 22.69
CA PRO A 196 -21.95 7.21 21.50
C PRO A 196 -22.40 8.42 20.65
N GLU A 197 -22.31 9.64 21.17
CA GLU A 197 -22.61 10.86 20.42
C GLU A 197 -21.43 11.29 19.51
N HIS A 198 -20.22 10.84 19.82
CA HIS A 198 -19.04 11.10 18.98
C HIS A 198 -18.97 10.12 17.83
N ARG A 199 -18.69 10.62 16.62
CA ARG A 199 -18.69 9.84 15.38
C ARG A 199 -17.35 9.89 14.68
N SER A 200 -16.97 8.79 14.07
CA SER A 200 -16.03 8.74 12.96
C SER A 200 -16.78 8.86 11.64
N GLN A 201 -16.20 9.56 10.67
CA GLN A 201 -16.82 9.86 9.39
C GLN A 201 -15.76 9.95 8.30
N ILE A 202 -16.12 9.59 7.06
CA ILE A 202 -15.23 9.77 5.91
C ILE A 202 -15.42 11.17 5.34
N TYR A 203 -14.30 11.89 5.25
CA TYR A 203 -14.19 13.23 4.67
C TYR A 203 -13.41 13.21 3.37
N PHE A 204 -13.62 14.24 2.57
CA PHE A 204 -13.02 14.37 1.26
C PHE A 204 -12.67 15.82 0.95
N THR A 205 -11.58 16.02 0.20
CA THR A 205 -11.20 17.29 -0.44
C THR A 205 -10.54 17.06 -1.78
N ARG A 206 -10.42 18.10 -2.58
CA ARG A 206 -9.74 18.06 -3.87
C ARG A 206 -8.91 19.31 -4.12
N SER A 207 -7.87 19.14 -4.95
CA SER A 207 -7.12 20.24 -5.55
C SER A 207 -7.26 20.19 -7.07
N THR A 208 -7.39 21.34 -7.71
CA THR A 208 -7.47 21.50 -9.17
C THR A 208 -6.28 22.30 -9.73
N ASP A 209 -5.31 22.63 -8.89
CA ASP A 209 -4.18 23.50 -9.17
C ASP A 209 -2.82 22.88 -8.75
N GLN A 210 -2.73 21.54 -8.85
CA GLN A 210 -1.53 20.77 -8.50
C GLN A 210 -1.13 20.89 -7.01
N GLY A 211 -2.10 20.88 -6.09
CA GLY A 211 -1.84 20.90 -4.65
C GLY A 211 -1.48 22.27 -4.09
N GLN A 212 -1.66 23.35 -4.85
CA GLN A 212 -1.43 24.70 -4.34
C GLN A 212 -2.55 25.16 -3.39
N THR A 213 -3.79 24.73 -3.67
CA THR A 213 -4.94 24.94 -2.79
C THR A 213 -5.84 23.70 -2.78
N PHE A 214 -6.62 23.56 -1.71
CA PHE A 214 -7.61 22.50 -1.55
C PHE A 214 -9.01 23.09 -1.31
N SER A 215 -10.04 22.41 -1.81
CA SER A 215 -11.44 22.76 -1.51
C SER A 215 -11.73 22.64 -0.02
N MET A 216 -12.77 23.31 0.47
CA MET A 216 -13.26 23.06 1.81
C MET A 216 -13.63 21.57 1.93
N PRO A 217 -13.12 20.87 2.94
CA PRO A 217 -13.45 19.47 3.17
C PRO A 217 -14.93 19.27 3.50
N PHE A 218 -15.51 18.16 3.03
CA PHE A 218 -16.88 17.81 3.34
C PHE A 218 -17.01 16.30 3.59
N ARG A 219 -18.02 15.93 4.39
CA ARG A 219 -18.33 14.55 4.69
C ARG A 219 -18.94 13.86 3.48
N ILE A 220 -18.48 12.64 3.18
CA ILE A 220 -19.05 11.80 2.12
C ILE A 220 -19.80 10.59 2.70
N SER A 221 -19.40 10.02 3.85
CA SER A 221 -20.12 8.91 4.46
C SER A 221 -21.53 9.32 4.91
N ASP A 222 -22.57 8.58 4.48
CA ASP A 222 -23.94 8.76 4.98
C ASP A 222 -24.06 8.27 6.44
N THR A 223 -23.40 7.13 6.75
CA THR A 223 -23.39 6.51 8.08
C THR A 223 -21.98 6.63 8.70
N GLY A 224 -21.92 7.21 9.90
CA GLY A 224 -20.70 7.27 10.69
C GLY A 224 -20.51 6.03 11.58
N GLY A 225 -19.28 5.81 12.00
CA GLY A 225 -18.91 4.82 13.02
C GLY A 225 -18.77 5.43 14.41
N ASP A 226 -18.21 4.68 15.36
CA ASP A 226 -17.76 5.20 16.66
C ASP A 226 -16.37 5.83 16.57
N CYS A 227 -15.85 6.32 17.69
CA CYS A 227 -14.53 6.95 17.76
C CYS A 227 -13.51 6.09 18.52
N VAL A 228 -13.76 4.78 18.70
CA VAL A 228 -12.91 3.92 19.53
C VAL A 228 -11.65 3.48 18.80
N ASP A 229 -11.62 3.56 17.46
CA ASP A 229 -10.55 3.08 16.58
C ASP A 229 -10.50 1.54 16.58
N SER A 230 -11.62 0.92 16.20
CA SER A 230 -11.84 -0.53 16.11
C SER A 230 -12.96 -0.84 15.13
N ASP A 231 -13.46 -2.07 15.06
CA ASP A 231 -14.42 -2.62 14.08
C ASP A 231 -15.63 -1.74 13.74
N ASN A 232 -16.10 -0.92 14.69
CA ASN A 232 -17.23 -0.02 14.49
C ASN A 232 -16.82 1.40 14.06
N THR A 233 -15.54 1.68 13.93
CA THR A 233 -15.05 2.93 13.34
C THR A 233 -15.13 2.85 11.81
N VAL A 234 -15.53 3.94 11.13
CA VAL A 234 -15.40 4.01 9.66
C VAL A 234 -14.01 4.47 9.30
N GLU A 235 -13.24 3.63 8.57
CA GLU A 235 -11.83 3.89 8.33
C GLU A 235 -11.29 3.23 7.06
N GLY A 236 -10.06 3.64 6.65
CA GLY A 236 -9.37 3.04 5.51
C GLY A 236 -9.88 3.50 4.15
N ALA A 237 -10.28 4.76 4.02
CA ALA A 237 -10.78 5.33 2.78
C ALA A 237 -9.65 5.52 1.76
N VAL A 238 -9.60 4.69 0.72
CA VAL A 238 -8.62 4.79 -0.37
C VAL A 238 -9.32 5.20 -1.66
N PRO A 239 -9.04 6.41 -2.20
CA PRO A 239 -9.65 6.87 -3.44
C PRO A 239 -8.96 6.27 -4.68
N ALA A 240 -9.75 6.02 -5.74
CA ALA A 240 -9.27 5.64 -7.06
C ALA A 240 -10.02 6.42 -8.14
N VAL A 241 -9.41 6.58 -9.33
CA VAL A 241 -10.01 7.33 -10.45
C VAL A 241 -10.29 6.40 -11.62
N GLY A 242 -11.49 6.48 -12.13
CA GLY A 242 -11.95 5.75 -13.32
C GLY A 242 -11.50 6.39 -14.65
N PRO A 243 -11.68 5.70 -15.78
CA PRO A 243 -11.17 6.14 -17.09
C PRO A 243 -11.78 7.43 -17.62
N ASN A 244 -12.96 7.87 -17.12
CA ASN A 244 -13.59 9.13 -17.50
C ASN A 244 -13.49 10.19 -16.39
N GLY A 245 -12.74 9.92 -15.30
CA GLY A 245 -12.56 10.80 -14.17
C GLY A 245 -13.57 10.58 -13.03
N GLU A 246 -14.26 9.46 -13.02
CA GLU A 246 -15.05 9.04 -11.86
C GLU A 246 -14.13 8.88 -10.65
N VAL A 247 -14.55 9.37 -9.48
CA VAL A 247 -13.82 9.14 -8.23
C VAL A 247 -14.56 8.07 -7.44
N TYR A 248 -13.88 6.99 -7.13
CA TYR A 248 -14.38 5.85 -6.36
C TYR A 248 -13.69 5.79 -5.01
N ILE A 249 -14.43 5.53 -3.95
CA ILE A 249 -13.89 5.39 -2.60
C ILE A 249 -14.53 4.19 -1.91
N VAL A 250 -13.71 3.34 -1.29
CA VAL A 250 -14.17 2.25 -0.43
C VAL A 250 -13.53 2.41 0.94
N TRP A 251 -14.29 2.12 1.99
CA TRP A 251 -13.83 2.11 3.37
C TRP A 251 -14.43 0.94 4.15
N ALA A 252 -13.87 0.63 5.31
CA ALA A 252 -14.40 -0.33 6.26
C ALA A 252 -15.21 0.38 7.35
N GLY A 253 -16.10 -0.34 8.01
CA GLY A 253 -16.88 0.16 9.14
C GLY A 253 -17.94 -0.82 9.63
N PRO A 254 -18.86 -0.36 10.49
CA PRO A 254 -19.87 -1.22 11.11
C PRO A 254 -20.83 -1.88 10.10
N LEU A 255 -20.92 -1.35 8.89
CA LEU A 255 -21.72 -1.92 7.81
C LEU A 255 -20.93 -2.93 6.93
N GLY A 256 -19.65 -3.13 7.21
CA GLY A 256 -18.72 -3.90 6.37
C GLY A 256 -17.96 -3.02 5.39
N LEU A 257 -17.78 -3.48 4.15
CA LEU A 257 -17.19 -2.68 3.07
C LEU A 257 -18.25 -1.76 2.48
N VAL A 258 -17.99 -0.47 2.50
CA VAL A 258 -18.88 0.59 2.01
C VAL A 258 -18.21 1.33 0.85
N PHE A 259 -18.98 1.61 -0.17
CA PHE A 259 -18.57 2.26 -1.41
C PHE A 259 -19.39 3.51 -1.69
N ASP A 260 -18.73 4.55 -2.17
CA ASP A 260 -19.38 5.71 -2.79
C ASP A 260 -18.58 6.22 -3.99
N LYS A 261 -19.21 7.04 -4.84
CA LYS A 261 -18.60 7.57 -6.04
C LYS A 261 -19.03 9.01 -6.36
N SER A 262 -18.10 9.75 -6.96
CA SER A 262 -18.36 11.03 -7.59
C SER A 262 -18.25 10.93 -9.11
N LEU A 263 -19.18 11.55 -9.83
CA LEU A 263 -19.20 11.61 -11.30
C LEU A 263 -18.93 13.03 -11.84
N ASP A 264 -18.62 13.98 -10.95
CA ASP A 264 -18.46 15.39 -11.24
C ASP A 264 -17.09 15.96 -10.81
N GLY A 265 -16.07 15.08 -10.70
CA GLY A 265 -14.71 15.46 -10.33
C GLY A 265 -14.58 15.81 -8.86
N GLY A 266 -15.33 15.14 -7.99
CA GLY A 266 -15.26 15.31 -6.54
C GLY A 266 -16.00 16.54 -6.04
N LEU A 267 -16.99 17.06 -6.78
CA LEU A 267 -17.87 18.13 -6.29
C LEU A 267 -18.97 17.59 -5.37
N SER A 268 -19.49 16.42 -5.71
CA SER A 268 -20.52 15.72 -4.93
C SER A 268 -20.29 14.21 -4.98
N PHE A 269 -20.84 13.51 -4.01
CA PHE A 269 -20.86 12.05 -3.90
C PHE A 269 -22.30 11.54 -3.87
N GLY A 270 -22.48 10.24 -4.11
CA GLY A 270 -23.78 9.59 -4.18
C GLY A 270 -24.33 9.21 -2.81
N LYS A 271 -24.92 8.03 -2.77
CA LYS A 271 -25.37 7.35 -1.56
C LYS A 271 -24.45 6.17 -1.28
N ASP A 272 -24.14 5.98 -0.01
CA ASP A 272 -23.37 4.83 0.48
C ASP A 272 -24.00 3.52 -0.01
N LYS A 273 -23.19 2.62 -0.57
CA LYS A 273 -23.57 1.26 -0.93
C LYS A 273 -22.73 0.27 -0.13
N VAL A 274 -23.39 -0.61 0.62
CA VAL A 274 -22.71 -1.76 1.23
C VAL A 274 -22.40 -2.77 0.13
N ILE A 275 -21.13 -3.06 -0.09
CA ILE A 275 -20.66 -3.94 -1.18
C ILE A 275 -20.18 -5.31 -0.70
N GLY A 276 -19.93 -5.46 0.60
CA GLY A 276 -19.52 -6.71 1.21
C GLY A 276 -19.52 -6.65 2.73
N ASN A 277 -19.63 -7.82 3.35
CA ASN A 277 -19.42 -7.98 4.79
C ASN A 277 -17.96 -8.25 5.11
N LEU A 278 -17.55 -7.97 6.34
CA LEU A 278 -16.23 -8.24 6.90
C LEU A 278 -16.35 -9.25 8.05
N PRO A 279 -16.38 -10.56 7.78
CA PRO A 279 -16.39 -11.57 8.83
C PRO A 279 -15.14 -11.48 9.71
N GLY A 280 -15.36 -11.24 11.01
CA GLY A 280 -14.30 -11.01 11.99
C GLY A 280 -13.97 -9.54 12.23
N GLY A 281 -14.68 -8.62 11.56
CA GLY A 281 -14.41 -7.19 11.63
C GLY A 281 -13.26 -6.76 10.72
N TRP A 282 -12.67 -5.60 11.01
CA TRP A 282 -11.46 -5.12 10.36
C TRP A 282 -10.29 -4.90 11.32
N ASP A 283 -10.53 -4.95 12.64
CA ASP A 283 -9.51 -4.84 13.69
C ASP A 283 -9.14 -6.24 14.18
N PHE A 284 -7.88 -6.64 13.98
CA PHE A 284 -7.43 -8.01 14.24
C PHE A 284 -6.29 -8.07 15.24
N SER A 285 -6.33 -9.08 16.12
CA SER A 285 -5.21 -9.47 16.97
C SER A 285 -4.37 -10.52 16.25
N ILE A 286 -3.13 -10.18 15.90
CA ILE A 286 -2.16 -11.07 15.29
C ILE A 286 -0.94 -11.23 16.23
N GLN A 287 -0.55 -12.47 16.52
CA GLN A 287 0.56 -12.75 17.42
C GLN A 287 1.84 -11.98 17.02
N GLY A 288 2.41 -11.22 17.95
CA GLY A 288 3.65 -10.45 17.75
C GLY A 288 3.47 -9.08 17.11
N LEU A 289 2.27 -8.69 16.71
CA LEU A 289 1.94 -7.32 16.32
C LEU A 289 1.25 -6.57 17.46
N GLU A 290 1.44 -5.26 17.53
CA GLU A 290 0.71 -4.39 18.46
C GLU A 290 -0.76 -4.32 18.06
N ARG A 291 -1.02 -4.14 16.76
CA ARG A 291 -2.33 -4.15 16.11
C ARG A 291 -2.23 -4.62 14.66
N ALA A 292 -3.32 -5.02 14.08
CA ALA A 292 -3.44 -5.33 12.65
C ALA A 292 -4.83 -4.99 12.16
N ASN A 293 -4.97 -4.69 10.88
CA ASN A 293 -6.24 -4.30 10.29
C ASN A 293 -6.49 -4.98 8.95
N GLY A 294 -7.75 -5.06 8.56
CA GLY A 294 -8.24 -5.56 7.29
C GLY A 294 -8.82 -4.49 6.38
N MET A 295 -8.38 -3.26 6.52
CA MET A 295 -8.89 -2.13 5.75
C MET A 295 -8.79 -2.35 4.24
N PRO A 296 -9.78 -1.86 3.45
CA PRO A 296 -9.78 -2.05 2.02
C PRO A 296 -8.77 -1.15 1.30
N ASN A 297 -8.30 -1.64 0.16
CA ASN A 297 -7.52 -0.88 -0.81
C ASN A 297 -8.26 -0.88 -2.16
N THR A 298 -8.31 0.25 -2.84
CA THR A 298 -9.08 0.48 -4.06
C THR A 298 -8.17 0.84 -5.23
N ALA A 299 -8.36 0.24 -6.40
CA ALA A 299 -7.63 0.58 -7.62
C ALA A 299 -8.47 0.34 -8.88
N VAL A 300 -8.16 1.06 -9.97
CA VAL A 300 -8.84 0.94 -11.26
C VAL A 300 -7.87 0.57 -12.37
N ASP A 301 -8.32 -0.29 -13.29
CA ASP A 301 -7.60 -0.59 -14.53
C ASP A 301 -7.76 0.58 -15.53
N LEU A 302 -6.73 1.38 -15.67
CA LEU A 302 -6.63 2.46 -16.66
C LEU A 302 -5.95 2.04 -17.97
N SER A 303 -5.58 0.78 -18.11
CA SER A 303 -4.94 0.25 -19.31
C SER A 303 -5.88 0.29 -20.52
N ASN A 304 -5.33 -0.03 -21.70
CA ASN A 304 -6.15 -0.24 -22.90
C ASN A 304 -6.52 -1.71 -23.09
N GLY A 305 -6.37 -2.54 -22.06
CA GLY A 305 -6.67 -3.97 -22.07
C GLY A 305 -8.18 -4.29 -21.97
N PRO A 306 -8.53 -5.58 -21.96
CA PRO A 306 -9.93 -6.06 -21.94
C PRO A 306 -10.64 -5.78 -20.61
N ASN A 307 -9.90 -5.40 -19.57
CA ASN A 307 -10.44 -5.10 -18.24
C ASN A 307 -10.47 -3.60 -17.94
N LYS A 308 -10.21 -2.74 -18.95
CA LYS A 308 -10.25 -1.27 -18.79
C LYS A 308 -11.52 -0.82 -18.06
N GLY A 309 -11.35 0.05 -17.06
CA GLY A 309 -12.43 0.59 -16.25
C GLY A 309 -12.92 -0.33 -15.13
N THR A 310 -12.35 -1.53 -15.01
CA THR A 310 -12.66 -2.39 -13.86
C THR A 310 -12.11 -1.76 -12.58
N LEU A 311 -12.98 -1.56 -11.61
CA LEU A 311 -12.64 -1.16 -10.25
C LEU A 311 -12.44 -2.41 -9.40
N TYR A 312 -11.34 -2.48 -8.70
CA TYR A 312 -10.97 -3.56 -7.78
C TYR A 312 -10.94 -3.06 -6.34
N VAL A 313 -11.36 -3.94 -5.42
CA VAL A 313 -11.25 -3.75 -3.97
C VAL A 313 -10.54 -4.96 -3.40
N ASN A 314 -9.48 -4.72 -2.63
CA ASN A 314 -8.66 -5.73 -1.97
C ASN A 314 -8.70 -5.50 -0.45
N TRP A 315 -8.86 -6.56 0.35
CA TRP A 315 -8.91 -6.51 1.82
C TRP A 315 -8.53 -7.86 2.41
N ILE A 316 -8.50 -7.95 3.75
CA ILE A 316 -8.42 -9.23 4.46
C ILE A 316 -9.64 -9.42 5.35
N ASP A 317 -10.07 -10.67 5.54
CA ASP A 317 -11.05 -11.04 6.56
C ASP A 317 -10.93 -12.53 6.97
N ALA A 318 -11.73 -12.92 7.98
CA ALA A 318 -11.67 -14.26 8.58
C ALA A 318 -12.76 -15.22 8.07
N ARG A 319 -13.35 -14.99 6.88
CA ARG A 319 -14.48 -15.82 6.36
C ARG A 319 -14.17 -17.30 6.21
N ASN A 320 -12.91 -17.67 6.08
CA ASN A 320 -12.47 -19.06 5.95
C ASN A 320 -11.98 -19.68 7.27
N GLY A 321 -11.98 -18.92 8.39
CA GLY A 321 -11.59 -19.39 9.73
C GLY A 321 -10.17 -18.98 10.15
N ASP A 322 -9.39 -18.42 9.23
CA ASP A 322 -8.14 -17.69 9.42
C ASP A 322 -8.16 -16.45 8.50
N LEU A 323 -7.19 -15.54 8.66
CA LEU A 323 -7.14 -14.33 7.86
C LEU A 323 -6.59 -14.65 6.47
N ASP A 324 -7.40 -14.40 5.46
CA ASP A 324 -7.05 -14.53 4.04
C ASP A 324 -7.17 -13.19 3.32
N VAL A 325 -6.44 -13.04 2.21
CA VAL A 325 -6.51 -11.90 1.31
C VAL A 325 -7.58 -12.12 0.25
N PHE A 326 -8.46 -11.13 0.07
CA PHE A 326 -9.54 -11.17 -0.90
C PHE A 326 -9.48 -10.03 -1.90
N LEU A 327 -10.07 -10.26 -3.06
CA LEU A 327 -10.34 -9.29 -4.11
C LEU A 327 -11.79 -9.43 -4.58
N MET A 328 -12.46 -8.30 -4.80
CA MET A 328 -13.69 -8.22 -5.59
C MET A 328 -13.57 -7.13 -6.64
N SER A 329 -14.44 -7.13 -7.62
CA SER A 329 -14.41 -6.15 -8.71
C SER A 329 -15.79 -5.80 -9.23
N THR A 330 -15.87 -4.62 -9.88
CA THR A 330 -17.03 -4.15 -10.63
C THR A 330 -16.59 -3.61 -11.99
N ARG A 331 -17.45 -3.76 -13.00
CA ARG A 331 -17.22 -3.24 -14.37
C ARG A 331 -18.25 -2.20 -14.79
N ASP A 332 -19.23 -1.95 -13.98
CA ASP A 332 -20.37 -1.05 -14.23
C ASP A 332 -20.39 0.16 -13.28
N GLY A 333 -19.20 0.51 -12.75
CA GLY A 333 -19.04 1.66 -11.86
C GLY A 333 -19.70 1.48 -10.49
N GLY A 334 -19.70 0.23 -9.96
CA GLY A 334 -20.19 -0.08 -8.62
C GLY A 334 -21.69 -0.39 -8.54
N GLU A 335 -22.35 -0.66 -9.68
CA GLU A 335 -23.75 -1.09 -9.66
C GLU A 335 -23.86 -2.56 -9.27
N THR A 336 -22.99 -3.42 -9.82
CA THR A 336 -22.88 -4.84 -9.45
C THR A 336 -21.43 -5.21 -9.13
N TRP A 337 -21.26 -6.21 -8.24
CA TRP A 337 -19.95 -6.64 -7.76
C TRP A 337 -19.79 -8.15 -7.95
N SER A 338 -18.56 -8.56 -8.24
CA SER A 338 -18.20 -9.98 -8.26
C SER A 338 -18.28 -10.59 -6.85
N LEU A 339 -18.36 -11.91 -6.79
CA LEU A 339 -18.05 -12.60 -5.54
C LEU A 339 -16.55 -12.39 -5.20
N PRO A 340 -16.21 -12.38 -3.89
CA PRO A 340 -14.82 -12.34 -3.46
C PRO A 340 -14.00 -13.51 -4.00
N VAL A 341 -12.83 -13.22 -4.54
CA VAL A 341 -11.81 -14.18 -4.96
C VAL A 341 -10.72 -14.20 -3.89
N ARG A 342 -10.36 -15.36 -3.38
CA ARG A 342 -9.20 -15.53 -2.49
C ARG A 342 -7.92 -15.37 -3.30
N VAL A 343 -7.02 -14.50 -2.84
CA VAL A 343 -5.77 -14.16 -3.53
C VAL A 343 -4.63 -15.10 -3.15
N ASN A 344 -4.49 -15.38 -1.86
CA ASN A 344 -3.49 -16.33 -1.36
C ASN A 344 -3.91 -17.77 -1.71
N ASP A 345 -2.94 -18.61 -2.08
CA ASP A 345 -3.15 -19.96 -2.61
C ASP A 345 -2.73 -21.08 -1.64
N ASP A 346 -2.43 -20.75 -0.38
CA ASP A 346 -2.14 -21.72 0.65
C ASP A 346 -3.41 -22.51 1.07
N LYS A 347 -3.22 -23.55 1.88
CA LYS A 347 -4.32 -24.42 2.28
C LYS A 347 -5.33 -23.67 3.17
N LEU A 348 -6.61 -23.79 2.86
CA LEU A 348 -7.71 -23.25 3.67
C LEU A 348 -7.69 -23.79 5.11
N LYS A 349 -8.01 -22.94 6.07
CA LYS A 349 -8.15 -23.29 7.51
C LYS A 349 -6.88 -23.92 8.08
N ASN A 350 -5.72 -23.40 7.70
CA ASN A 350 -4.44 -23.90 8.16
C ASN A 350 -3.90 -23.16 9.40
N GLY A 351 -4.63 -22.15 9.89
CA GLY A 351 -4.23 -21.29 11.02
C GLY A 351 -3.03 -20.41 10.70
N LYS A 352 -2.86 -20.02 9.43
CA LYS A 352 -1.76 -19.20 8.93
C LYS A 352 -2.32 -17.90 8.37
N GLU A 353 -2.12 -16.83 9.12
CA GLU A 353 -2.66 -15.51 8.76
C GLU A 353 -1.91 -14.88 7.59
N GLN A 354 -2.65 -14.20 6.70
CA GLN A 354 -2.16 -13.22 5.75
C GLN A 354 -2.70 -11.85 6.16
N PHE A 355 -1.85 -10.79 6.13
CA PHE A 355 -2.22 -9.48 6.65
C PHE A 355 -1.47 -8.33 5.98
N PHE A 356 -1.93 -7.09 6.22
CA PHE A 356 -1.41 -5.84 5.65
C PHE A 356 -1.26 -5.92 4.14
N THR A 357 -2.35 -6.28 3.47
CA THR A 357 -2.40 -6.36 2.02
C THR A 357 -2.41 -4.97 1.38
N TRP A 358 -1.73 -4.82 0.23
CA TRP A 358 -1.84 -3.63 -0.61
C TRP A 358 -1.83 -4.00 -2.08
N MET A 359 -2.56 -3.20 -2.90
CA MET A 359 -2.79 -3.50 -4.31
C MET A 359 -2.36 -2.34 -5.22
N SER A 360 -1.83 -2.69 -6.39
CA SER A 360 -1.63 -1.76 -7.50
C SER A 360 -2.03 -2.42 -8.81
N VAL A 361 -2.80 -1.71 -9.63
CA VAL A 361 -3.11 -2.13 -11.01
C VAL A 361 -2.18 -1.39 -11.95
N ASP A 362 -1.46 -2.14 -12.80
CA ASP A 362 -0.55 -1.53 -13.77
C ASP A 362 -1.35 -0.77 -14.84
N PRO A 363 -1.19 0.56 -14.99
CA PRO A 363 -1.99 1.37 -15.90
C PRO A 363 -1.70 1.12 -17.38
N LEU A 364 -0.66 0.36 -17.72
CA LEU A 364 -0.29 0.05 -19.11
C LEU A 364 -0.72 -1.35 -19.52
N ASP A 365 -0.65 -2.35 -18.63
CA ASP A 365 -0.94 -3.75 -18.98
C ASP A 365 -2.17 -4.35 -18.26
N GLY A 366 -2.76 -3.62 -17.32
CA GLY A 366 -3.97 -4.01 -16.59
C GLY A 366 -3.75 -5.16 -15.59
N SER A 367 -2.51 -5.53 -15.30
CA SER A 367 -2.23 -6.57 -14.30
C SER A 367 -2.55 -6.07 -12.89
N VAL A 368 -3.19 -6.92 -12.10
CA VAL A 368 -3.47 -6.69 -10.67
C VAL A 368 -2.33 -7.29 -9.86
N ASN A 369 -1.68 -6.46 -9.04
CA ASN A 369 -0.49 -6.80 -8.27
C ASN A 369 -0.76 -6.54 -6.80
N ILE A 370 -0.59 -7.55 -5.95
CA ILE A 370 -0.94 -7.50 -4.52
C ILE A 370 0.26 -8.01 -3.71
N VAL A 371 0.61 -7.30 -2.65
CA VAL A 371 1.60 -7.73 -1.66
C VAL A 371 0.89 -7.94 -0.31
N PHE A 372 1.37 -8.90 0.47
CA PHE A 372 0.89 -9.14 1.83
C PHE A 372 1.93 -9.89 2.66
N TYR A 373 1.89 -9.70 3.97
CA TYR A 373 2.62 -10.53 4.92
C TYR A 373 1.96 -11.89 5.03
N ASP A 374 2.77 -12.94 5.19
CA ASP A 374 2.33 -14.31 4.98
C ASP A 374 3.03 -15.28 5.93
N ARG A 375 2.25 -16.06 6.64
CA ARG A 375 2.72 -17.05 7.61
C ARG A 375 2.64 -18.50 7.12
N ARG A 376 2.24 -18.73 5.86
CA ARG A 376 1.99 -20.08 5.30
C ARG A 376 3.12 -21.09 5.51
N ASP A 377 4.38 -20.65 5.40
CA ASP A 377 5.57 -21.51 5.50
C ASP A 377 6.23 -21.45 6.88
N SER A 378 5.61 -20.81 7.85
CA SER A 378 6.25 -20.44 9.11
C SER A 378 5.60 -21.11 10.31
N SER A 379 6.33 -21.19 11.43
CA SER A 379 5.83 -21.64 12.72
C SER A 379 5.75 -20.46 13.71
N GLY A 380 4.71 -20.46 14.55
CA GLY A 380 4.49 -19.39 15.53
C GLY A 380 4.33 -18.04 14.86
N ALA A 381 4.97 -17.00 15.39
CA ALA A 381 4.89 -15.63 14.91
C ALA A 381 5.81 -15.32 13.71
N LEU A 382 6.61 -16.27 13.23
CA LEU A 382 7.47 -16.04 12.07
C LEU A 382 6.64 -15.66 10.84
N THR A 383 7.06 -14.61 10.16
CA THR A 383 6.34 -13.97 9.08
C THR A 383 7.26 -13.80 7.88
N GLY A 384 6.78 -14.17 6.71
CA GLY A 384 7.37 -13.86 5.40
C GLY A 384 6.53 -12.85 4.65
N LEU A 385 6.81 -12.69 3.35
CA LEU A 385 6.03 -11.86 2.44
C LEU A 385 5.74 -12.62 1.15
N THR A 386 4.54 -12.41 0.62
CA THR A 386 4.10 -12.96 -0.66
C THR A 386 3.64 -11.82 -1.57
N PHE A 387 4.01 -11.94 -2.82
CA PHE A 387 3.53 -11.12 -3.93
C PHE A 387 2.64 -11.97 -4.82
N ALA A 388 1.43 -11.50 -5.10
CA ALA A 388 0.45 -12.16 -5.98
C ALA A 388 0.16 -11.30 -7.20
N ARG A 389 0.19 -11.92 -8.40
CA ARG A 389 -0.09 -11.23 -9.67
C ARG A 389 -1.20 -11.93 -10.44
N SER A 390 -2.14 -11.15 -10.96
CA SER A 390 -3.17 -11.57 -11.91
C SER A 390 -2.99 -10.83 -13.24
N VAL A 391 -3.21 -11.52 -14.34
CA VAL A 391 -3.23 -10.95 -15.72
C VAL A 391 -4.56 -11.22 -16.43
N ASP A 392 -5.55 -11.72 -15.72
CA ASP A 392 -6.86 -12.11 -16.24
C ASP A 392 -8.02 -11.31 -15.61
N GLY A 393 -7.69 -10.14 -15.02
CA GLY A 393 -8.68 -9.26 -14.39
C GLY A 393 -9.06 -9.70 -12.98
N GLY A 394 -8.12 -10.24 -12.21
CA GLY A 394 -8.31 -10.62 -10.80
C GLY A 394 -9.03 -11.95 -10.61
N LYS A 395 -9.20 -12.78 -11.67
CA LYS A 395 -9.88 -14.07 -11.57
C LYS A 395 -8.99 -15.15 -10.98
N THR A 396 -7.71 -15.14 -11.33
CA THR A 396 -6.69 -16.06 -10.81
C THR A 396 -5.41 -15.32 -10.47
N PHE A 397 -4.65 -15.83 -9.49
CA PHE A 397 -3.41 -15.25 -9.03
C PHE A 397 -2.27 -16.26 -9.04
N VAL A 398 -1.07 -15.82 -9.42
CA VAL A 398 0.17 -16.56 -9.21
C VAL A 398 0.89 -15.92 -8.03
N ASN A 399 1.02 -16.69 -6.96
CA ASN A 399 1.70 -16.27 -5.74
C ASN A 399 3.21 -16.54 -5.84
N ARG A 400 4.02 -15.58 -5.39
CA ARG A 400 5.49 -15.67 -5.35
C ARG A 400 5.98 -15.16 -4.01
N LYS A 401 6.77 -15.97 -3.33
CA LYS A 401 7.44 -15.55 -2.11
C LYS A 401 8.44 -14.44 -2.42
N ILE A 402 8.45 -13.39 -1.59
CA ILE A 402 9.51 -12.38 -1.62
C ILE A 402 10.70 -12.95 -0.83
N ASP A 403 11.89 -12.89 -1.44
CA ASP A 403 13.11 -13.51 -0.89
C ASP A 403 13.73 -12.65 0.24
N VAL A 404 13.03 -12.63 1.36
CA VAL A 404 13.51 -12.10 2.64
C VAL A 404 13.52 -13.21 3.67
N PRO A 405 14.52 -13.27 4.59
CA PRO A 405 14.45 -14.19 5.71
C PRO A 405 13.18 -13.97 6.52
N PRO A 406 12.45 -15.04 6.90
CA PRO A 406 11.32 -14.91 7.80
C PRO A 406 11.73 -14.26 9.11
N PHE A 407 10.92 -13.36 9.61
CA PHE A 407 11.18 -12.60 10.84
C PHE A 407 10.03 -12.75 11.83
N ALA A 408 10.30 -12.58 13.11
CA ALA A 408 9.27 -12.48 14.15
C ALA A 408 8.99 -11.00 14.42
N PRO A 409 7.74 -10.52 14.21
CA PRO A 409 7.34 -9.19 14.67
C PRO A 409 7.47 -9.09 16.20
N ASN A 410 7.60 -7.86 16.70
CA ASN A 410 7.72 -7.53 18.11
C ASN A 410 6.63 -6.53 18.50
N SER A 411 5.68 -6.96 19.31
CA SER A 411 4.53 -6.13 19.75
C SER A 411 4.91 -4.88 20.58
N ASN A 412 6.17 -4.74 20.98
CA ASN A 412 6.68 -3.51 21.61
C ASN A 412 7.19 -2.48 20.59
N VAL A 413 7.14 -2.80 19.30
CA VAL A 413 7.54 -1.93 18.20
C VAL A 413 6.33 -1.74 17.30
N PHE A 414 5.91 -0.51 17.11
CA PHE A 414 4.84 -0.19 16.19
C PHE A 414 5.24 -0.58 14.76
N PHE A 415 4.58 -1.59 14.23
CA PHE A 415 4.89 -2.15 12.92
C PHE A 415 4.24 -1.34 11.78
N GLY A 416 3.26 -0.50 12.10
CA GLY A 416 2.43 0.23 11.15
C GLY A 416 1.16 -0.55 10.78
N ASP A 417 0.34 0.09 9.95
CA ASP A 417 -0.99 -0.40 9.58
C ASP A 417 -1.08 -0.91 8.14
N TYR A 418 -0.06 -0.67 7.31
CA TYR A 418 -0.08 -1.01 5.90
C TYR A 418 1.31 -1.23 5.31
N SER A 419 1.35 -1.95 4.19
CA SER A 419 2.47 -2.07 3.26
C SER A 419 2.19 -1.22 2.00
N GLY A 420 3.04 -1.30 0.99
CA GLY A 420 2.80 -0.59 -0.27
C GLY A 420 3.28 -1.37 -1.48
N ILE A 421 2.71 -1.07 -2.63
CA ILE A 421 3.13 -1.62 -3.93
C ILE A 421 2.80 -0.62 -5.03
N SER A 422 3.68 -0.50 -6.02
CA SER A 422 3.44 0.28 -7.22
C SER A 422 3.78 -0.52 -8.46
N ALA A 423 3.01 -0.35 -9.53
CA ALA A 423 3.20 -1.04 -10.80
C ALA A 423 3.12 -0.08 -11.99
N HIS A 424 4.03 -0.22 -12.97
CA HIS A 424 4.01 0.56 -14.20
C HIS A 424 4.81 -0.14 -15.32
N GLY A 425 4.12 -0.54 -16.40
CA GLY A 425 4.74 -1.13 -17.60
C GLY A 425 5.47 -2.44 -17.34
N GLY A 426 4.94 -3.28 -16.45
CA GLY A 426 5.55 -4.55 -16.05
C GLY A 426 6.62 -4.42 -14.97
N ARG A 427 7.03 -3.20 -14.58
CA ARG A 427 7.80 -2.97 -13.35
C ARG A 427 6.83 -3.01 -12.17
N VAL A 428 7.11 -3.85 -11.19
CA VAL A 428 6.30 -3.99 -9.97
C VAL A 428 7.22 -3.94 -8.76
N VAL A 429 6.92 -3.05 -7.82
CA VAL A 429 7.79 -2.78 -6.68
C VAL A 429 6.95 -2.75 -5.39
N PRO A 430 6.85 -3.88 -4.67
CA PRO A 430 6.42 -3.87 -3.28
C PRO A 430 7.42 -3.14 -2.38
N VAL A 431 6.91 -2.36 -1.43
CA VAL A 431 7.65 -1.79 -0.30
C VAL A 431 7.08 -2.34 1.00
N PHE A 432 7.94 -2.68 1.93
CA PHE A 432 7.54 -3.35 3.16
C PHE A 432 8.55 -3.15 4.29
N MET A 433 8.07 -3.29 5.51
CA MET A 433 8.90 -3.33 6.71
C MET A 433 9.22 -4.77 7.08
N HIS A 434 10.40 -5.02 7.61
CA HIS A 434 10.77 -6.29 8.22
C HIS A 434 11.87 -6.11 9.26
N PHE A 435 12.08 -7.13 10.09
CA PHE A 435 13.12 -7.07 11.10
C PHE A 435 14.45 -7.62 10.59
N VAL A 436 15.51 -6.82 10.78
CA VAL A 436 16.92 -7.21 10.58
C VAL A 436 17.66 -6.97 11.89
N GLU A 437 18.30 -7.99 12.44
CA GLU A 437 19.03 -7.90 13.72
C GLU A 437 18.19 -7.30 14.86
N GLY A 438 16.89 -7.61 14.88
CA GLY A 438 15.93 -7.10 15.88
C GLY A 438 15.54 -5.64 15.73
N LYS A 439 15.85 -5.01 14.59
CA LYS A 439 15.48 -3.64 14.22
C LYS A 439 14.57 -3.63 13.00
N LEU A 440 13.59 -2.74 13.01
CA LEU A 440 12.70 -2.56 11.88
C LEU A 440 13.40 -1.79 10.75
N VAL A 441 13.28 -2.27 9.53
CA VAL A 441 13.84 -1.65 8.33
C VAL A 441 12.82 -1.62 7.20
N VAL A 442 12.97 -0.70 6.26
CA VAL A 442 12.23 -0.65 4.99
C VAL A 442 13.05 -1.31 3.89
N SER A 443 12.40 -2.15 3.12
CA SER A 443 12.96 -2.76 1.90
C SER A 443 11.96 -2.72 0.76
N VAL A 444 12.47 -2.89 -0.47
CA VAL A 444 11.67 -3.09 -1.68
C VAL A 444 12.06 -4.41 -2.35
N ALA A 445 11.11 -5.02 -3.05
CA ALA A 445 11.39 -6.10 -3.97
C ALA A 445 11.19 -5.59 -5.41
N LEU A 446 12.17 -5.78 -6.26
CA LEU A 446 12.15 -5.32 -7.65
C LEU A 446 11.77 -6.48 -8.56
N PHE A 447 10.62 -6.36 -9.21
CA PHE A 447 10.17 -7.28 -10.25
C PHE A 447 10.06 -6.56 -11.58
N LYS A 448 10.41 -7.27 -12.65
CA LYS A 448 10.22 -6.79 -14.02
C LYS A 448 9.56 -7.88 -14.84
N PHE A 449 8.30 -7.70 -15.15
CA PHE A 449 7.51 -8.63 -15.96
C PHE A 449 7.48 -8.19 -17.43
N LYS A 450 7.36 -9.16 -18.31
CA LYS A 450 6.88 -8.89 -19.66
C LYS A 450 5.42 -8.41 -19.55
N PRO A 451 5.08 -7.23 -20.07
CA PRO A 451 3.75 -6.67 -19.90
C PRO A 451 2.62 -7.64 -20.26
N GLY A 452 1.57 -7.69 -19.43
CA GLY A 452 0.41 -8.55 -19.62
C GLY A 452 0.68 -10.06 -19.44
N THR A 453 1.82 -10.44 -18.85
CA THR A 453 2.17 -11.86 -18.64
C THR A 453 2.62 -12.14 -17.21
N GLN A 454 2.79 -13.42 -16.90
CA GLN A 454 3.41 -13.91 -15.66
C GLN A 454 4.93 -14.11 -15.79
N GLU A 455 5.49 -13.87 -16.98
CA GLU A 455 6.91 -14.06 -17.27
C GLU A 455 7.74 -12.91 -16.71
N ILE A 456 8.74 -13.23 -15.90
CA ILE A 456 9.69 -12.26 -15.33
C ILE A 456 10.89 -12.17 -16.28
N PHE A 457 11.32 -10.95 -16.60
CA PHE A 457 12.59 -10.74 -17.28
C PHE A 457 13.74 -11.12 -16.35
N PRO A 458 14.79 -11.75 -16.88
CA PRO A 458 15.98 -12.08 -16.12
C PRO A 458 16.76 -10.84 -15.68
#